data_f2ef99fcb0f372af7b71592b31ca6e63
#
_entry.id   f2ef99fcb0f372af7b71592b31ca6e63
#
_cell.length_a   1.000
_cell.length_b   1.000
_cell.length_c   1.000
_cell.angle_alpha   90.00
_cell.angle_beta   90.00
_cell.angle_gamma   90.00
#
_symmetry.space_group_name_H-M   'P 1'
#
loop_
_entity.id
_entity.type
_entity.pdbx_description
1 polymer ?
#
loop_
_entity_poly.entity_id
_entity_poly.type
_entity_poly.pdbx_seq_one_letter_code
_entity_poly.pdbx_strand_id
1 'polypeptide(L)'
;MTTITITGKKPGKTDVTISSTVNPAVKTDVPVTVLSRNLLSYGPAEGNGLTATVNTDGSLHVTGAAARQWAGLGWTFPCPVQGTVILRTPTFIAGLSTSVKFLDAKGHQLDGQVTSGGNAVAIPAGTVSLRFEILSSEATPTAKDGDIRVQLESGDTAHEWMRPDNTSLRGGGRISEPVSACHRTA
;
A
#
# COMPACT_ATOMS: atom_id res chain seq x y z
N MET A 1 1.16 -22.18 -34.05
CA MET A 1 0.96 -22.17 -32.60
C MET A 1 -0.16 -21.19 -32.29
N THR A 2 -1.23 -21.60 -31.62
CA THR A 2 -2.35 -20.72 -31.32
C THR A 2 -2.12 -20.15 -29.90
N THR A 3 -2.13 -18.81 -29.77
CA THR A 3 -1.96 -18.12 -28.49
C THR A 3 -3.32 -17.62 -28.01
N ILE A 4 -3.64 -17.88 -26.75
CA ILE A 4 -4.82 -17.32 -26.07
C ILE A 4 -4.33 -16.25 -25.09
N THR A 5 -4.83 -15.03 -25.24
CA THR A 5 -4.54 -13.93 -24.32
C THR A 5 -5.69 -13.73 -23.37
N ILE A 6 -5.42 -13.75 -22.05
CA ILE A 6 -6.39 -13.52 -21.00
C ILE A 6 -6.06 -12.19 -20.33
N THR A 7 -7.04 -11.27 -20.26
CA THR A 7 -6.88 -9.98 -19.60
C THR A 7 -7.74 -9.91 -18.34
N GLY A 8 -7.09 -9.81 -17.18
CA GLY A 8 -7.77 -9.60 -15.89
C GLY A 8 -8.28 -8.16 -15.78
N LYS A 9 -9.56 -7.99 -15.40
CA LYS A 9 -10.18 -6.68 -15.20
C LYS A 9 -10.35 -6.29 -13.73
N LYS A 10 -10.45 -7.29 -12.84
CA LYS A 10 -10.58 -7.09 -11.39
C LYS A 10 -9.76 -8.14 -10.66
N PRO A 11 -9.18 -7.83 -9.49
CA PRO A 11 -8.52 -8.83 -8.66
C PRO A 11 -9.48 -9.96 -8.28
N GLY A 12 -8.95 -11.17 -8.24
CA GLY A 12 -9.72 -12.36 -7.89
C GLY A 12 -9.15 -13.63 -8.47
N LYS A 13 -9.82 -14.73 -8.18
CA LYS A 13 -9.49 -16.06 -8.70
C LYS A 13 -10.65 -16.57 -9.53
N THR A 14 -10.34 -17.20 -10.65
CA THR A 14 -11.32 -17.88 -11.52
C THR A 14 -10.63 -19.01 -12.28
N ASP A 15 -11.43 -19.95 -12.74
CA ASP A 15 -10.96 -20.96 -13.68
C ASP A 15 -11.39 -20.58 -15.09
N VAL A 16 -10.50 -20.75 -16.05
CA VAL A 16 -10.78 -20.59 -17.47
C VAL A 16 -10.81 -21.98 -18.12
N THR A 17 -11.99 -22.39 -18.56
CA THR A 17 -12.17 -23.66 -19.25
C THR A 17 -11.80 -23.51 -20.73
N ILE A 18 -10.83 -24.28 -21.19
CA ILE A 18 -10.43 -24.38 -22.60
C ILE A 18 -11.00 -25.68 -23.13
N SER A 19 -11.82 -25.61 -24.17
CA SER A 19 -12.42 -26.78 -24.79
C SER A 19 -12.05 -26.89 -26.27
N SER A 20 -11.97 -28.12 -26.78
CA SER A 20 -11.76 -28.39 -28.19
C SER A 20 -13.04 -28.09 -29.00
N THR A 21 -12.89 -27.35 -30.10
CA THR A 21 -14.01 -27.10 -31.03
C THR A 21 -14.41 -28.33 -31.83
N VAL A 22 -13.49 -29.30 -31.99
CA VAL A 22 -13.73 -30.55 -32.73
C VAL A 22 -14.34 -31.63 -31.85
N ASN A 23 -13.94 -31.67 -30.57
CA ASN A 23 -14.49 -32.57 -29.55
C ASN A 23 -14.72 -31.83 -28.24
N PRO A 24 -15.94 -31.30 -27.98
CA PRO A 24 -16.23 -30.51 -26.80
C PRO A 24 -16.11 -31.28 -25.46
N ALA A 25 -16.06 -32.62 -25.49
CA ALA A 25 -15.77 -33.42 -24.31
C ALA A 25 -14.31 -33.30 -23.84
N VAL A 26 -13.40 -32.91 -24.74
CA VAL A 26 -12.00 -32.62 -24.41
C VAL A 26 -11.90 -31.18 -23.93
N LYS A 27 -11.77 -31.03 -22.63
CA LYS A 27 -11.65 -29.73 -21.96
C LYS A 27 -10.62 -29.78 -20.82
N THR A 28 -10.05 -28.64 -20.51
CA THR A 28 -9.19 -28.45 -19.34
C THR A 28 -9.49 -27.11 -18.67
N ASP A 29 -9.42 -27.09 -17.36
CA ASP A 29 -9.58 -25.87 -16.57
C ASP A 29 -8.20 -25.36 -16.17
N VAL A 30 -7.97 -24.07 -16.38
CA VAL A 30 -6.73 -23.37 -16.03
C VAL A 30 -7.05 -22.37 -14.93
N PRO A 31 -6.53 -22.55 -13.72
CA PRO A 31 -6.73 -21.58 -12.64
C PRO A 31 -6.00 -20.28 -12.96
N VAL A 32 -6.72 -19.16 -12.89
CA VAL A 32 -6.19 -17.81 -13.14
C VAL A 32 -6.38 -16.97 -11.90
N THR A 33 -5.30 -16.34 -11.43
CA THR A 33 -5.34 -15.35 -10.35
C THR A 33 -4.99 -13.99 -10.92
N VAL A 34 -5.89 -13.02 -10.73
CA VAL A 34 -5.65 -11.62 -11.04
C VAL A 34 -5.33 -10.90 -9.74
N LEU A 35 -4.10 -10.40 -9.63
CA LEU A 35 -3.64 -9.66 -8.45
C LEU A 35 -4.05 -8.18 -8.54
N SER A 36 -4.18 -7.53 -7.39
CA SER A 36 -4.38 -6.09 -7.32
C SER A 36 -3.13 -5.35 -7.80
N ARG A 37 -3.33 -4.20 -8.46
CA ARG A 37 -2.24 -3.23 -8.68
C ARG A 37 -1.82 -2.52 -7.40
N ASN A 38 -2.67 -2.49 -6.39
CA ASN A 38 -2.34 -1.91 -5.11
C ASN A 38 -1.40 -2.85 -4.33
N LEU A 39 -0.14 -2.48 -4.29
CA LEU A 39 0.94 -3.25 -3.68
C LEU A 39 0.96 -3.18 -2.15
N LEU A 40 0.08 -2.37 -1.54
CA LEU A 40 0.01 -2.25 -0.09
C LEU A 40 -0.51 -3.55 0.55
N SER A 41 -0.04 -3.81 1.75
CA SER A 41 -0.63 -4.75 2.69
C SER A 41 -0.90 -4.01 4.00
N TYR A 42 -2.13 -4.01 4.45
CA TYR A 42 -2.55 -3.39 5.71
C TYR A 42 -3.75 -4.14 6.31
N GLY A 43 -4.22 -3.68 7.44
CA GLY A 43 -5.36 -4.24 8.15
C GLY A 43 -5.63 -3.47 9.43
N PRO A 44 -6.32 -4.04 10.42
CA PRO A 44 -6.57 -3.36 11.68
C PRO A 44 -5.28 -2.97 12.38
N ALA A 45 -5.26 -1.76 12.95
CA ALA A 45 -4.15 -1.24 13.74
C ALA A 45 -4.64 -0.34 14.86
N GLU A 46 -3.87 -0.29 15.96
CA GLU A 46 -4.11 0.60 17.07
C GLU A 46 -2.76 1.08 17.62
N GLY A 47 -2.67 2.36 17.97
CA GLY A 47 -1.50 2.93 18.62
C GLY A 47 -1.40 4.43 18.47
N ASN A 48 -0.67 5.06 19.39
CA ASN A 48 -0.45 6.50 19.43
C ASN A 48 -1.74 7.34 19.35
N GLY A 49 -2.85 6.83 19.91
CA GLY A 49 -4.14 7.53 19.95
C GLY A 49 -4.98 7.39 18.67
N LEU A 50 -4.50 6.70 17.65
CA LEU A 50 -5.27 6.38 16.44
C LEU A 50 -5.66 4.90 16.41
N THR A 51 -6.81 4.64 15.81
CA THR A 51 -7.30 3.28 15.50
C THR A 51 -7.67 3.23 14.03
N ALA A 52 -7.29 2.15 13.35
CA ALA A 52 -7.71 1.85 11.97
C ALA A 52 -8.45 0.53 11.93
N THR A 53 -9.57 0.51 11.24
CA THR A 53 -10.34 -0.70 10.87
C THR A 53 -10.45 -0.80 9.36
N VAL A 54 -10.77 -1.96 8.84
CA VAL A 54 -10.92 -2.18 7.39
C VAL A 54 -12.40 -2.23 7.05
N ASN A 55 -12.81 -1.38 6.12
CA ASN A 55 -14.15 -1.36 5.55
C ASN A 55 -14.39 -2.56 4.60
N THR A 56 -15.64 -2.84 4.26
CA THR A 56 -16.01 -3.91 3.35
C THR A 56 -15.42 -3.75 1.95
N ASP A 57 -15.23 -2.52 1.49
CA ASP A 57 -14.57 -2.22 0.21
C ASP A 57 -13.04 -2.35 0.27
N GLY A 58 -12.47 -2.51 1.47
CA GLY A 58 -11.03 -2.62 1.70
C GLY A 58 -10.34 -1.31 2.02
N SER A 59 -11.02 -0.16 2.05
CA SER A 59 -10.48 1.09 2.58
C SER A 59 -10.23 1.01 4.09
N LEU A 60 -9.44 1.93 4.63
CA LEU A 60 -9.21 2.05 6.06
C LEU A 60 -10.14 3.13 6.64
N HIS A 61 -10.87 2.81 7.70
CA HIS A 61 -11.56 3.77 8.54
C HIS A 61 -10.66 4.12 9.72
N VAL A 62 -10.29 5.40 9.86
CA VAL A 62 -9.35 5.88 10.87
C VAL A 62 -10.06 6.80 11.83
N THR A 63 -9.93 6.50 13.14
CA THR A 63 -10.53 7.27 14.24
C THR A 63 -9.51 7.62 15.31
N GLY A 64 -9.83 8.62 16.16
CA GLY A 64 -9.00 9.01 17.28
C GLY A 64 -8.18 10.27 17.05
N ALA A 65 -7.35 10.64 18.01
CA ALA A 65 -6.43 11.77 17.92
C ALA A 65 -5.01 11.28 18.18
N ALA A 66 -4.08 11.56 17.25
CA ALA A 66 -2.69 11.18 17.45
C ALA A 66 -2.09 11.84 18.71
N ALA A 67 -1.23 11.12 19.42
CA ALA A 67 -0.62 11.60 20.66
C ALA A 67 0.28 12.84 20.45
N ARG A 68 0.87 13.00 19.27
CA ARG A 68 1.70 14.14 18.85
C ARG A 68 1.87 14.20 17.34
N GLN A 69 2.43 15.28 16.84
CA GLN A 69 2.85 15.37 15.44
C GLN A 69 3.78 14.20 15.06
N TRP A 70 3.64 13.69 13.86
CA TRP A 70 4.36 12.55 13.29
C TRP A 70 4.20 11.23 14.08
N ALA A 71 3.23 11.16 14.96
CA ALA A 71 2.77 9.90 15.54
C ALA A 71 1.55 9.36 14.80
N GLY A 72 1.37 8.05 14.79
CA GLY A 72 0.25 7.40 14.11
C GLY A 72 0.41 5.90 14.00
N LEU A 73 0.04 5.34 12.87
CA LEU A 73 -0.06 3.91 12.61
C LEU A 73 0.91 3.48 11.51
N GLY A 74 1.32 2.20 11.51
CA GLY A 74 2.15 1.66 10.47
C GLY A 74 2.04 0.15 10.31
N TRP A 75 2.32 -0.33 9.09
CA TRP A 75 2.32 -1.73 8.68
C TRP A 75 3.60 -2.02 7.91
N THR A 76 4.25 -3.14 8.24
CA THR A 76 5.47 -3.59 7.55
C THR A 76 5.18 -4.89 6.84
N PHE A 77 5.57 -4.98 5.57
CA PHE A 77 5.34 -6.14 4.70
C PHE A 77 6.49 -6.30 3.70
N PRO A 78 6.69 -7.50 3.14
CA PRO A 78 7.74 -7.73 2.15
C PRO A 78 7.61 -6.80 0.94
N CYS A 79 8.72 -6.34 0.38
CA CYS A 79 8.72 -5.54 -0.84
C CYS A 79 8.36 -6.44 -2.04
N PRO A 80 7.21 -6.21 -2.70
CA PRO A 80 6.73 -7.14 -3.74
C PRO A 80 7.33 -6.88 -5.12
N VAL A 81 7.99 -5.74 -5.32
CA VAL A 81 8.47 -5.28 -6.63
C VAL A 81 9.84 -4.60 -6.51
N GLN A 82 10.47 -4.39 -7.65
CA GLN A 82 11.66 -3.55 -7.81
C GLN A 82 11.36 -2.44 -8.82
N GLY A 83 12.30 -1.50 -8.99
CA GLY A 83 12.15 -0.38 -9.90
C GLY A 83 11.49 0.83 -9.23
N THR A 84 10.54 1.45 -9.88
CA THR A 84 9.90 2.69 -9.41
C THR A 84 8.51 2.42 -8.87
N VAL A 85 8.11 3.16 -7.84
CA VAL A 85 6.77 3.12 -7.24
C VAL A 85 6.20 4.52 -7.06
N ILE A 86 4.87 4.61 -7.11
CA ILE A 86 4.12 5.84 -6.89
C ILE A 86 3.02 5.60 -5.85
N LEU A 87 2.84 6.57 -4.94
CA LEU A 87 1.81 6.53 -3.89
C LEU A 87 0.72 7.57 -4.16
N ARG A 88 -0.52 7.16 -4.05
CA ARG A 88 -1.70 8.04 -4.14
C ARG A 88 -2.66 7.79 -2.98
N THR A 89 -3.31 8.86 -2.55
CA THR A 89 -4.37 8.80 -1.52
C THR A 89 -5.61 9.52 -2.07
N PRO A 90 -6.39 8.85 -2.94
CA PRO A 90 -7.55 9.48 -3.58
C PRO A 90 -8.65 9.87 -2.59
N THR A 91 -8.71 9.23 -1.42
CA THR A 91 -9.54 9.64 -0.29
C THR A 91 -8.65 9.80 0.92
N PHE A 92 -8.65 10.97 1.54
CA PHE A 92 -7.78 11.30 2.68
C PHE A 92 -8.53 12.05 3.76
N ILE A 93 -7.97 12.04 4.98
CA ILE A 93 -8.44 12.83 6.12
C ILE A 93 -7.48 14.01 6.32
N ALA A 94 -8.00 15.22 6.37
CA ALA A 94 -7.19 16.41 6.62
C ALA A 94 -6.38 16.28 7.92
N GLY A 95 -5.11 16.69 7.89
CA GLY A 95 -4.20 16.58 9.02
C GLY A 95 -3.54 15.20 9.18
N LEU A 96 -3.87 14.21 8.35
CA LEU A 96 -3.13 12.96 8.23
C LEU A 96 -2.27 12.96 6.96
N SER A 97 -1.10 12.36 7.06
CA SER A 97 -0.15 12.15 5.98
C SER A 97 0.08 10.66 5.78
N THR A 98 0.24 10.24 4.53
CA THR A 98 0.56 8.86 4.17
C THR A 98 1.91 8.78 3.48
N SER A 99 2.70 7.79 3.86
CA SER A 99 4.00 7.52 3.24
C SER A 99 4.33 6.03 3.23
N VAL A 100 5.25 5.64 2.35
CA VAL A 100 5.85 4.31 2.36
C VAL A 100 7.37 4.47 2.44
N LYS A 101 7.98 3.81 3.40
CA LYS A 101 9.41 3.78 3.66
C LYS A 101 10.01 2.46 3.20
N PHE A 102 11.26 2.50 2.78
CA PHE A 102 12.04 1.36 2.32
C PHE A 102 12.92 0.85 3.46
N LEU A 103 12.87 -0.45 3.74
CA LEU A 103 13.62 -1.06 4.85
C LEU A 103 14.56 -2.15 4.34
N ASP A 104 15.76 -2.21 4.92
CA ASP A 104 16.73 -3.26 4.70
C ASP A 104 16.35 -4.59 5.40
N ALA A 105 17.19 -5.61 5.28
CA ALA A 105 17.00 -6.92 5.90
C ALA A 105 17.02 -6.88 7.45
N LYS A 106 17.54 -5.82 8.06
CA LYS A 106 17.55 -5.61 9.51
C LYS A 106 16.39 -4.74 9.98
N GLY A 107 15.54 -4.25 9.06
CA GLY A 107 14.43 -3.34 9.33
C GLY A 107 14.84 -1.88 9.50
N HIS A 108 16.08 -1.51 9.18
CA HIS A 108 16.50 -0.11 9.16
C HIS A 108 15.95 0.59 7.92
N GLN A 109 15.55 1.84 8.08
CA GLN A 109 15.11 2.64 6.96
C GLN A 109 16.30 3.00 6.07
N LEU A 110 16.15 2.72 4.76
CA LEU A 110 17.02 3.20 3.71
C LEU A 110 16.66 4.64 3.32
N ASP A 111 17.55 5.30 2.58
CA ASP A 111 17.31 6.66 2.12
C ASP A 111 16.06 6.73 1.22
N GLY A 112 15.31 7.81 1.39
CA GLY A 112 14.12 8.08 0.62
C GLY A 112 12.84 7.46 1.21
N GLN A 113 11.75 7.95 0.69
CA GLN A 113 10.40 7.47 0.95
C GLN A 113 9.49 7.93 -0.20
N VAL A 114 8.40 7.25 -0.42
CA VAL A 114 7.35 7.74 -1.32
C VAL A 114 6.21 8.30 -0.49
N THR A 115 5.74 9.51 -0.85
CA THR A 115 4.64 10.20 -0.16
C THR A 115 3.45 10.39 -1.11
N SER A 116 2.27 10.46 -0.55
CA SER A 116 1.06 10.73 -1.34
C SER A 116 1.13 12.13 -1.98
N GLY A 117 0.73 12.20 -3.27
CA GLY A 117 0.80 13.44 -4.05
C GLY A 117 2.20 13.81 -4.55
N GLY A 118 3.25 13.08 -4.13
CA GLY A 118 4.60 13.23 -4.64
C GLY A 118 4.83 12.57 -6.02
N ASN A 119 6.07 12.68 -6.49
CA ASN A 119 6.52 11.99 -7.69
C ASN A 119 6.76 10.50 -7.42
N ALA A 120 6.89 9.73 -8.49
CA ALA A 120 7.36 8.36 -8.43
C ALA A 120 8.81 8.31 -7.91
N VAL A 121 9.11 7.29 -7.10
CA VAL A 121 10.40 7.12 -6.42
C VAL A 121 10.99 5.77 -6.76
N ALA A 122 12.26 5.72 -7.12
CA ALA A 122 12.98 4.47 -7.31
C ALA A 122 13.17 3.76 -5.96
N ILE A 123 12.87 2.46 -5.91
CA ILE A 123 13.11 1.64 -4.74
C ILE A 123 14.63 1.49 -4.57
N PRO A 124 15.21 1.87 -3.41
CA PRO A 124 16.64 1.74 -3.17
C PRO A 124 17.12 0.28 -3.25
N ALA A 125 18.33 0.08 -3.73
CA ALA A 125 18.96 -1.23 -3.67
C ALA A 125 19.09 -1.71 -2.22
N GLY A 126 18.86 -3.01 -1.97
CA GLY A 126 18.86 -3.59 -0.63
C GLY A 126 17.53 -3.49 0.12
N THR A 127 16.50 -2.92 -0.49
CA THR A 127 15.14 -2.95 0.08
C THR A 127 14.61 -4.38 0.15
N VAL A 128 14.25 -4.82 1.35
CA VAL A 128 13.64 -6.13 1.61
C VAL A 128 12.18 -6.01 1.99
N SER A 129 11.83 -4.95 2.70
CA SER A 129 10.44 -4.70 3.12
C SER A 129 10.06 -3.23 2.96
N LEU A 130 8.75 -3.01 2.91
CA LEU A 130 8.13 -1.70 2.89
C LEU A 130 7.42 -1.46 4.21
N ARG A 131 7.39 -0.19 4.65
CA ARG A 131 6.58 0.23 5.78
C ARG A 131 5.63 1.35 5.36
N PHE A 132 4.36 1.01 5.25
CA PHE A 132 3.27 1.98 5.04
C PHE A 132 2.93 2.65 6.37
N GLU A 133 2.77 3.97 6.37
CA GLU A 133 2.48 4.77 7.57
C GLU A 133 1.34 5.76 7.30
N ILE A 134 0.49 5.95 8.32
CA ILE A 134 -0.50 7.02 8.42
C ILE A 134 -0.16 7.80 9.70
N LEU A 135 0.28 9.04 9.55
CA LEU A 135 0.80 9.87 10.63
C LEU A 135 0.06 11.20 10.69
N SER A 136 -0.10 11.76 11.90
CA SER A 136 -0.57 13.14 12.01
C SER A 136 0.49 14.12 11.53
N SER A 137 0.14 15.00 10.62
CA SER A 137 0.98 16.13 10.17
C SER A 137 0.74 17.41 11.00
N GLU A 138 -0.26 17.42 11.87
CA GLU A 138 -0.64 18.56 12.69
C GLU A 138 0.31 18.73 13.87
N ALA A 139 0.75 19.97 14.14
CA ALA A 139 1.56 20.29 15.31
C ALA A 139 0.78 20.00 16.61
N THR A 140 -0.52 20.26 16.60
CA THR A 140 -1.47 19.89 17.65
C THR A 140 -2.53 18.98 17.05
N PRO A 141 -2.38 17.64 17.18
CA PRO A 141 -3.30 16.71 16.55
C PRO A 141 -4.73 16.85 17.08
N THR A 142 -5.67 16.82 16.14
CA THR A 142 -7.11 16.86 16.41
C THR A 142 -7.74 15.48 16.19
N ALA A 143 -8.91 15.24 16.78
CA ALA A 143 -9.65 14.00 16.58
C ALA A 143 -9.99 13.80 15.08
N LYS A 144 -9.83 12.58 14.61
CA LYS A 144 -10.12 12.13 13.25
C LYS A 144 -11.24 11.10 13.29
N ASP A 145 -12.05 11.12 12.23
CA ASP A 145 -13.09 10.12 11.96
C ASP A 145 -13.36 10.16 10.47
N GLY A 146 -12.97 9.10 9.76
CA GLY A 146 -13.16 9.05 8.31
C GLY A 146 -12.44 7.91 7.60
N ASP A 147 -12.63 7.88 6.29
CA ASP A 147 -12.08 6.84 5.44
C ASP A 147 -10.86 7.31 4.67
N ILE A 148 -9.91 6.40 4.49
CA ILE A 148 -8.71 6.62 3.69
C ILE A 148 -8.60 5.51 2.64
N ARG A 149 -8.42 5.91 1.38
CA ARG A 149 -8.03 5.02 0.29
C ARG A 149 -6.63 5.35 -0.15
N VAL A 150 -5.72 4.39 -0.02
CA VAL A 150 -4.31 4.55 -0.40
C VAL A 150 -3.94 3.48 -1.39
N GLN A 151 -3.15 3.83 -2.39
CA GLN A 151 -2.66 2.94 -3.41
C GLN A 151 -1.18 3.16 -3.67
N LEU A 152 -0.39 2.10 -3.56
CA LEU A 152 1.00 2.02 -4.01
C LEU A 152 1.02 1.20 -5.29
N GLU A 153 1.58 1.75 -6.36
CA GLU A 153 1.69 1.07 -7.65
C GLU A 153 3.14 1.03 -8.12
N SER A 154 3.45 0.01 -8.93
CA SER A 154 4.70 -0.05 -9.68
C SER A 154 4.63 0.88 -10.89
N GLY A 155 5.73 1.57 -11.17
CA GLY A 155 5.84 2.55 -12.26
C GLY A 155 5.66 3.98 -11.77
N ASP A 156 5.38 4.88 -12.72
CA ASP A 156 5.25 6.33 -12.52
C ASP A 156 3.84 6.86 -12.78
N THR A 157 2.95 6.00 -13.23
CA THR A 157 1.57 6.35 -13.57
C THR A 157 0.60 5.79 -12.53
N ALA A 158 -0.21 6.69 -11.97
CA ALA A 158 -1.24 6.31 -11.02
C ALA A 158 -2.56 5.99 -11.75
N HIS A 159 -3.25 4.96 -11.28
CA HIS A 159 -4.55 4.53 -11.79
C HIS A 159 -5.65 4.71 -10.72
N GLU A 160 -6.88 4.36 -11.10
CA GLU A 160 -7.98 4.30 -10.15
C GLU A 160 -7.68 3.34 -9.00
N TRP A 161 -8.17 3.71 -7.80
CA TRP A 161 -7.95 2.93 -6.60
C TRP A 161 -8.51 1.52 -6.72
N MET A 162 -7.70 0.56 -6.29
CA MET A 162 -8.09 -0.84 -6.12
C MET A 162 -7.83 -1.26 -4.68
N ARG A 163 -8.72 -2.10 -4.15
CA ARG A 163 -8.47 -2.77 -2.88
C ARG A 163 -7.17 -3.57 -2.94
N PRO A 164 -6.27 -3.50 -1.95
CA PRO A 164 -5.11 -4.38 -1.90
C PRO A 164 -5.51 -5.85 -1.68
N ASP A 165 -4.65 -6.76 -2.10
CA ASP A 165 -4.91 -8.20 -1.96
C ASP A 165 -4.93 -8.63 -0.48
N ASN A 166 -4.14 -7.99 0.38
CA ASN A 166 -4.07 -8.27 1.79
C ASN A 166 -4.55 -7.08 2.63
N THR A 167 -5.70 -7.27 3.29
CA THR A 167 -6.30 -6.31 4.23
C THR A 167 -6.45 -6.87 5.65
N SER A 168 -5.65 -7.88 6.00
CA SER A 168 -5.67 -8.53 7.31
C SER A 168 -4.36 -8.41 8.10
N LEU A 169 -3.36 -7.73 7.55
CA LEU A 169 -2.08 -7.50 8.21
C LEU A 169 -2.28 -6.57 9.42
N ARG A 170 -1.94 -7.04 10.62
CA ARG A 170 -2.01 -6.21 11.81
C ARG A 170 -0.91 -5.15 11.80
N GLY A 171 -1.31 -3.91 12.03
CA GLY A 171 -0.42 -2.78 12.24
C GLY A 171 -0.31 -2.38 13.70
N GLY A 172 0.47 -1.34 13.97
CA GLY A 172 0.65 -0.81 15.32
C GLY A 172 1.09 0.66 15.32
N GLY A 173 1.26 1.21 16.52
CA GLY A 173 1.70 2.58 16.71
C GLY A 173 3.08 2.84 16.12
N ARG A 174 3.23 3.99 15.46
CA ARG A 174 4.48 4.49 14.88
C ARG A 174 4.70 5.94 15.25
N ILE A 175 5.97 6.28 15.44
CA ILE A 175 6.45 7.65 15.58
C ILE A 175 7.54 7.81 14.53
N SER A 176 7.39 8.78 13.65
CA SER A 176 8.40 9.18 12.68
C SER A 176 8.96 10.52 13.10
N GLU A 177 10.26 10.59 13.26
CA GLU A 177 10.92 11.91 13.36
C GLU A 177 10.97 12.51 11.94
N PRO A 178 10.73 13.83 11.78
CA PRO A 178 11.00 14.48 10.51
C PRO A 178 12.48 14.26 10.18
N VAL A 179 12.78 13.90 8.93
CA VAL A 179 14.16 13.82 8.44
C VAL A 179 14.74 15.22 8.63
N SER A 180 15.57 15.41 9.66
CA SER A 180 16.38 16.61 9.80
C SER A 180 17.21 16.74 8.53
N ALA A 181 17.00 17.82 7.78
CA ALA A 181 17.87 18.18 6.69
C ALA A 181 19.29 18.22 7.27
N CYS A 182 20.13 17.25 6.89
CA CYS A 182 21.51 17.24 7.28
C CYS A 182 22.13 18.49 6.70
N HIS A 183 22.35 19.52 7.54
CA HIS A 183 23.15 20.68 7.19
C HIS A 183 24.56 20.17 6.96
N ARG A 184 24.96 20.00 5.69
CA ARG A 184 26.37 19.94 5.34
C ARG A 184 26.93 21.31 5.62
N THR A 185 27.58 21.50 6.74
CA THR A 185 28.56 22.57 6.93
C THR A 185 29.73 22.27 6.03
N ALA A 186 30.02 23.21 5.14
CA ALA A 186 31.16 23.24 4.25
C ALA A 186 32.49 23.32 5.06
#